data_4dd7d20e2367bf59659a8750509d6937
#
_entry.id   4dd7d20e2367bf59659a8750509d6937
#
_cell.length_a   1.000
_cell.length_b   1.000
_cell.length_c   1.000
_cell.angle_alpha   90.00
_cell.angle_beta   90.00
_cell.angle_gamma   90.00
#
_symmetry.space_group_name_H-M   'P 1'
#
loop_
_entity.id
_entity.type
_entity.pdbx_description
1 polymer ?
#
loop_
_entity_poly.entity_id
_entity_poly.type
_entity_poly.pdbx_seq_one_letter_code
_entity_poly.pdbx_strand_id
1 'polypeptide(L)'
;MAKFAILSDIHGNIQALEVVLAKCEKLGVTKFISLGDIVGYNGNPAECLKTVRSLDLVAAVRGNHDEYAGNDNEDIVGFNPHAKAAVSWTRSQLSDEERAWLMATPYRKTVTMDAPGCTVTIVHATLDSPENWGYIFDMHHAIDNFTYQFTPLCFCGHSHVPLAFCKKPITALNERQVEELNEWVFATNSENPEKECEFQVEIRAGHKYLFNIGSIGQPRNHDNRASFAVFDTDRKVVTRYCLPYDIAATQERIRSVGLPERLANRLAAGI
;
A
#
# COMPACT_ATOMS: atom_id res chain seq x y z
N MET A 1 -15.59 -18.29 3.41
CA MET A 1 -15.52 -16.83 3.60
C MET A 1 -14.20 -16.34 3.02
N ALA A 2 -14.24 -15.57 1.93
CA ALA A 2 -13.00 -15.12 1.30
C ALA A 2 -12.61 -13.75 1.85
N LYS A 3 -11.45 -13.71 2.52
CA LYS A 3 -10.83 -12.48 3.00
C LYS A 3 -9.51 -12.28 2.27
N PHE A 4 -9.29 -11.07 1.80
CA PHE A 4 -8.10 -10.68 1.06
C PHE A 4 -7.35 -9.60 1.85
N ALA A 5 -6.09 -9.83 2.17
CA ALA A 5 -5.23 -8.77 2.67
C ALA A 5 -4.69 -7.94 1.50
N ILE A 6 -4.76 -6.64 1.65
CA ILE A 6 -4.21 -5.65 0.71
C ILE A 6 -2.97 -5.06 1.36
N LEU A 7 -1.82 -5.31 0.74
CA LEU A 7 -0.49 -4.89 1.21
C LEU A 7 0.04 -3.79 0.28
N SER A 8 0.64 -2.75 0.84
CA SER A 8 1.25 -1.65 0.06
C SER A 8 2.46 -1.07 0.77
N ASP A 9 3.40 -0.58 -0.02
CA ASP A 9 4.51 0.26 0.47
C ASP A 9 5.25 -0.40 1.64
N ILE A 10 5.65 -1.68 1.43
CA ILE A 10 6.37 -2.51 2.42
C ILE A 10 7.80 -2.00 2.59
N HIS A 11 8.41 -1.55 1.49
CA HIS A 11 9.71 -0.89 1.47
C HIS A 11 10.82 -1.62 2.23
N GLY A 12 10.90 -2.93 2.12
CA GLY A 12 11.97 -3.70 2.76
C GLY A 12 11.94 -3.64 4.30
N ASN A 13 10.79 -3.36 4.91
CA ASN A 13 10.58 -3.37 6.36
C ASN A 13 10.02 -4.71 6.80
N ILE A 14 10.92 -5.65 7.10
CA ILE A 14 10.51 -7.01 7.47
C ILE A 14 9.79 -7.04 8.83
N GLN A 15 10.19 -6.22 9.79
CA GLN A 15 9.56 -6.16 11.12
C GLN A 15 8.09 -5.73 11.01
N ALA A 16 7.80 -4.74 10.16
CA ALA A 16 6.43 -4.31 9.91
C ALA A 16 5.62 -5.37 9.12
N LEU A 17 6.24 -6.02 8.13
CA LEU A 17 5.58 -7.07 7.35
C LEU A 17 5.22 -8.28 8.22
N GLU A 18 6.10 -8.71 9.12
CA GLU A 18 5.87 -9.85 10.02
C GLU A 18 4.66 -9.63 10.93
N VAL A 19 4.51 -8.46 11.54
CA VAL A 19 3.34 -8.17 12.39
C VAL A 19 2.04 -8.12 11.58
N VAL A 20 2.09 -7.63 10.35
CA VAL A 20 0.94 -7.65 9.43
C VAL A 20 0.55 -9.09 9.08
N LEU A 21 1.50 -9.95 8.72
CA LEU A 21 1.23 -11.34 8.39
C LEU A 21 0.70 -12.13 9.59
N ALA A 22 1.26 -11.91 10.78
CA ALA A 22 0.74 -12.52 12.01
C ALA A 22 -0.70 -12.07 12.33
N LYS A 23 -1.05 -10.81 12.02
CA LYS A 23 -2.44 -10.34 12.14
C LYS A 23 -3.35 -11.00 11.09
N CYS A 24 -2.88 -11.14 9.85
CA CYS A 24 -3.62 -11.83 8.79
C CYS A 24 -3.95 -13.28 9.19
N GLU A 25 -3.00 -13.99 9.75
CA GLU A 25 -3.20 -15.35 10.26
C GLU A 25 -4.29 -15.41 11.34
N LYS A 26 -4.24 -14.51 12.35
CA LYS A 26 -5.27 -14.39 13.39
C LYS A 26 -6.66 -14.07 12.85
N LEU A 27 -6.73 -13.33 11.73
CA LEU A 27 -7.99 -12.98 11.05
C LEU A 27 -8.49 -14.09 10.10
N GLY A 28 -7.72 -15.16 9.91
CA GLY A 28 -8.01 -16.23 8.96
C GLY A 28 -7.93 -15.77 7.50
N VAL A 29 -7.05 -14.81 7.21
CA VAL A 29 -6.77 -14.35 5.84
C VAL A 29 -5.75 -15.29 5.22
N THR A 30 -6.05 -15.78 4.02
CA THR A 30 -5.16 -16.68 3.27
C THR A 30 -4.79 -16.16 1.89
N LYS A 31 -5.48 -15.13 1.39
CA LYS A 31 -5.27 -14.56 0.06
C LYS A 31 -4.75 -13.13 0.17
N PHE A 32 -3.79 -12.80 -0.69
CA PHE A 32 -3.07 -11.54 -0.61
C PHE A 32 -3.08 -10.80 -1.95
N ILE A 33 -3.05 -9.47 -1.87
CA ILE A 33 -2.89 -8.56 -2.99
C ILE A 33 -1.80 -7.57 -2.62
N SER A 34 -0.81 -7.36 -3.51
CA SER A 34 0.22 -6.35 -3.34
C SER A 34 -0.01 -5.16 -4.26
N LEU A 35 0.02 -3.96 -3.69
CA LEU A 35 -0.10 -2.70 -4.43
C LEU A 35 1.27 -2.13 -4.86
N GLY A 36 2.35 -2.88 -4.67
CA GLY A 36 3.69 -2.46 -5.05
C GLY A 36 4.49 -1.80 -3.93
N ASP A 37 5.67 -1.33 -4.29
CA ASP A 37 6.69 -0.82 -3.40
C ASP A 37 7.03 -1.82 -2.27
N ILE A 38 7.30 -3.06 -2.72
CA ILE A 38 7.74 -4.13 -1.81
C ILE A 38 9.15 -3.83 -1.31
N VAL A 39 9.98 -3.23 -2.16
CA VAL A 39 11.39 -2.92 -1.88
C VAL A 39 11.66 -1.42 -1.75
N GLY A 40 12.90 -1.04 -1.47
CA GLY A 40 13.32 0.35 -1.28
C GLY A 40 13.30 0.79 0.19
N TYR A 41 13.88 1.92 0.48
CA TYR A 41 14.01 2.62 1.78
C TYR A 41 14.66 1.85 2.93
N ASN A 42 14.14 0.69 3.33
CA ASN A 42 14.61 -0.03 4.52
C ASN A 42 15.57 -1.20 4.19
N GLY A 43 16.03 -1.90 5.21
CA GLY A 43 17.23 -2.75 5.15
C GLY A 43 17.01 -4.22 4.77
N ASN A 44 15.79 -4.68 4.44
CA ASN A 44 15.50 -6.09 4.14
C ASN A 44 14.71 -6.28 2.84
N PRO A 45 15.15 -5.72 1.69
CA PRO A 45 14.38 -5.78 0.44
C PRO A 45 14.20 -7.20 -0.10
N ALA A 46 15.26 -8.01 -0.11
CA ALA A 46 15.21 -9.38 -0.63
C ALA A 46 14.34 -10.28 0.25
N GLU A 47 14.44 -10.16 1.58
CA GLU A 47 13.63 -10.91 2.53
C GLU A 47 12.14 -10.57 2.40
N CYS A 48 11.79 -9.28 2.27
CA CYS A 48 10.42 -8.85 2.05
C CYS A 48 9.87 -9.38 0.72
N LEU A 49 10.64 -9.26 -0.35
CA LEU A 49 10.24 -9.74 -1.67
C LEU A 49 10.04 -11.27 -1.67
N LYS A 50 10.97 -12.02 -1.08
CA LYS A 50 10.85 -13.48 -0.92
C LYS A 50 9.59 -13.84 -0.12
N THR A 51 9.34 -13.15 0.97
CA THR A 51 8.16 -13.36 1.81
C THR A 51 6.88 -13.12 1.01
N VAL A 52 6.74 -11.98 0.33
CA VAL A 52 5.55 -11.64 -0.48
C VAL A 52 5.34 -12.67 -1.60
N ARG A 53 6.40 -13.10 -2.29
CA ARG A 53 6.32 -14.14 -3.34
C ARG A 53 5.89 -15.50 -2.83
N SER A 54 6.08 -15.79 -1.55
CA SER A 54 5.68 -17.06 -0.93
C SER A 54 4.21 -17.10 -0.48
N LEU A 55 3.52 -15.96 -0.46
CA LEU A 55 2.10 -15.88 -0.10
C LEU A 55 1.20 -16.43 -1.22
N ASP A 56 -0.06 -16.78 -0.89
CA ASP A 56 -1.11 -16.99 -1.89
C ASP A 56 -1.49 -15.62 -2.52
N LEU A 57 -0.60 -15.16 -3.39
CA LEU A 57 -0.65 -13.84 -4.01
C LEU A 57 -1.59 -13.86 -5.23
N VAL A 58 -2.83 -13.42 -5.04
CA VAL A 58 -3.86 -13.38 -6.10
C VAL A 58 -3.51 -12.37 -7.18
N ALA A 59 -2.92 -11.24 -6.79
CA ALA A 59 -2.49 -10.20 -7.70
C ALA A 59 -1.40 -9.32 -7.07
N ALA A 60 -0.55 -8.78 -7.94
CA ALA A 60 0.40 -7.73 -7.60
C ALA A 60 0.42 -6.68 -8.70
N VAL A 61 0.72 -5.45 -8.33
CA VAL A 61 1.13 -4.37 -9.23
C VAL A 61 2.49 -3.84 -8.80
N ARG A 62 3.19 -3.19 -9.72
CA ARG A 62 4.50 -2.62 -9.52
C ARG A 62 4.39 -1.20 -8.97
N GLY A 63 5.22 -0.86 -7.97
CA GLY A 63 5.45 0.50 -7.52
C GLY A 63 6.70 1.11 -8.14
N ASN A 64 6.90 2.41 -7.93
CA ASN A 64 8.05 3.11 -8.49
C ASN A 64 9.39 2.63 -7.90
N HIS A 65 9.44 2.27 -6.63
CA HIS A 65 10.66 1.69 -6.05
C HIS A 65 10.94 0.29 -6.61
N ASP A 66 9.91 -0.51 -6.85
CA ASP A 66 10.05 -1.83 -7.49
C ASP A 66 10.59 -1.69 -8.90
N GLU A 67 10.08 -0.72 -9.68
CA GLU A 67 10.54 -0.44 -11.04
C GLU A 67 11.99 -0.01 -11.07
N TYR A 68 12.35 1.02 -10.31
CA TYR A 68 13.72 1.51 -10.30
C TYR A 68 14.70 0.53 -9.66
N ALA A 69 14.27 -0.33 -8.74
CA ALA A 69 15.12 -1.40 -8.22
C ALA A 69 15.28 -2.56 -9.20
N GLY A 70 14.25 -2.85 -9.99
CA GLY A 70 14.24 -3.93 -10.98
C GLY A 70 14.95 -3.59 -12.29
N ASN A 71 15.02 -2.32 -12.67
CA ASN A 71 15.56 -1.87 -13.96
C ASN A 71 16.95 -1.24 -13.82
N ASP A 72 18.01 -1.96 -14.23
CA ASP A 72 19.40 -1.48 -14.17
C ASP A 72 19.73 -0.40 -15.21
N ASN A 73 18.96 -0.34 -16.28
CA ASN A 73 19.24 0.54 -17.42
C ASN A 73 18.62 1.92 -17.27
N GLU A 74 17.86 2.15 -16.21
CA GLU A 74 17.16 3.38 -16.02
C GLU A 74 17.82 4.25 -14.94
N ASP A 75 18.09 5.52 -15.31
CA ASP A 75 18.55 6.50 -14.34
C ASP A 75 17.44 6.77 -13.32
N ILE A 76 17.81 6.78 -12.02
CA ILE A 76 16.89 7.08 -10.96
C ILE A 76 16.57 8.57 -10.97
N VAL A 77 15.49 8.95 -11.66
CA VAL A 77 15.03 10.34 -11.84
C VAL A 77 13.87 10.63 -10.89
N GLY A 78 13.79 11.87 -10.41
CA GLY A 78 12.67 12.31 -9.56
C GLY A 78 12.79 11.95 -8.08
N PHE A 79 13.74 11.08 -7.70
CA PHE A 79 13.97 10.73 -6.30
C PHE A 79 14.86 11.76 -5.59
N ASN A 80 14.54 12.05 -4.31
CA ASN A 80 15.45 12.79 -3.46
C ASN A 80 16.73 11.97 -3.19
N PRO A 81 17.86 12.60 -2.77
CA PRO A 81 19.14 11.91 -2.60
C PRO A 81 19.10 10.67 -1.69
N HIS A 82 18.29 10.69 -0.62
CA HIS A 82 18.19 9.57 0.30
C HIS A 82 17.42 8.39 -0.31
N ALA A 83 16.33 8.68 -1.02
CA ALA A 83 15.57 7.65 -1.74
C ALA A 83 16.41 7.05 -2.89
N LYS A 84 17.16 7.89 -3.63
CA LYS A 84 18.10 7.44 -4.67
C LYS A 84 19.16 6.50 -4.11
N ALA A 85 19.77 6.86 -2.98
CA ALA A 85 20.75 6.01 -2.31
C ALA A 85 20.14 4.65 -1.89
N ALA A 86 18.91 4.67 -1.35
CA ALA A 86 18.22 3.45 -0.95
C ALA A 86 17.89 2.55 -2.14
N VAL A 87 17.39 3.09 -3.26
CA VAL A 87 17.10 2.31 -4.47
C VAL A 87 18.40 1.73 -5.07
N SER A 88 19.48 2.52 -5.15
CA SER A 88 20.76 2.03 -5.64
C SER A 88 21.32 0.88 -4.79
N TRP A 89 21.19 1.00 -3.46
CA TRP A 89 21.58 -0.08 -2.55
C TRP A 89 20.66 -1.30 -2.72
N THR A 90 19.34 -1.08 -2.80
CA THR A 90 18.35 -2.16 -3.03
C THR A 90 18.67 -2.97 -4.28
N ARG A 91 19.01 -2.33 -5.41
CA ARG A 91 19.45 -3.01 -6.65
C ARG A 91 20.57 -4.01 -6.39
N SER A 92 21.54 -3.65 -5.55
CA SER A 92 22.69 -4.52 -5.24
C SER A 92 22.33 -5.70 -4.32
N GLN A 93 21.15 -5.67 -3.69
CA GLN A 93 20.68 -6.73 -2.80
C GLN A 93 19.79 -7.76 -3.49
N LEU A 94 19.27 -7.44 -4.68
CA LEU A 94 18.35 -8.29 -5.42
C LEU A 94 19.08 -9.11 -6.48
N SER A 95 18.74 -10.38 -6.59
CA SER A 95 19.15 -11.25 -7.69
C SER A 95 18.47 -10.85 -9.01
N ASP A 96 19.02 -11.34 -10.13
CA ASP A 96 18.42 -11.12 -11.47
C ASP A 96 16.98 -11.66 -11.56
N GLU A 97 16.73 -12.82 -10.92
CA GLU A 97 15.37 -13.41 -10.85
C GLU A 97 14.39 -12.52 -10.10
N GLU A 98 14.82 -11.97 -8.96
CA GLU A 98 13.99 -11.08 -8.14
C GLU A 98 13.67 -9.78 -8.87
N ARG A 99 14.65 -9.18 -9.54
CA ARG A 99 14.48 -8.01 -10.37
C ARG A 99 13.55 -8.28 -11.56
N ALA A 100 13.74 -9.40 -12.24
CA ALA A 100 12.87 -9.81 -13.34
C ALA A 100 11.41 -10.01 -12.87
N TRP A 101 11.20 -10.55 -11.66
CA TRP A 101 9.86 -10.70 -11.09
C TRP A 101 9.19 -9.35 -10.84
N LEU A 102 9.90 -8.38 -10.26
CA LEU A 102 9.40 -7.02 -10.07
C LEU A 102 8.99 -6.39 -11.41
N MET A 103 9.83 -6.53 -12.44
CA MET A 103 9.58 -5.99 -13.77
C MET A 103 8.45 -6.72 -14.53
N ALA A 104 8.10 -7.94 -14.16
CA ALA A 104 6.99 -8.68 -14.75
C ALA A 104 5.62 -8.28 -14.19
N THR A 105 5.56 -7.59 -13.04
CA THR A 105 4.29 -7.11 -12.48
C THR A 105 3.75 -5.93 -13.27
N PRO A 106 2.42 -5.86 -13.56
CA PRO A 106 1.83 -4.74 -14.31
C PRO A 106 1.72 -3.48 -13.45
N TYR A 107 1.55 -2.32 -14.08
CA TYR A 107 1.25 -1.06 -13.38
C TYR A 107 -0.17 -1.02 -12.78
N ARG A 108 -1.11 -1.69 -13.42
CA ARG A 108 -2.53 -1.75 -13.03
C ARG A 108 -3.09 -3.14 -13.33
N LYS A 109 -3.97 -3.64 -12.47
CA LYS A 109 -4.66 -4.91 -12.70
C LYS A 109 -6.11 -4.85 -12.19
N THR A 110 -7.02 -5.48 -12.93
CA THR A 110 -8.38 -5.75 -12.44
C THR A 110 -8.44 -7.20 -11.98
N VAL A 111 -8.97 -7.40 -10.78
CA VAL A 111 -9.06 -8.70 -10.11
C VAL A 111 -10.53 -9.03 -9.89
N THR A 112 -10.95 -10.20 -10.34
CA THR A 112 -12.27 -10.76 -9.97
C THR A 112 -12.09 -11.52 -8.67
N MET A 113 -12.86 -11.13 -7.67
CA MET A 113 -12.84 -11.75 -6.34
C MET A 113 -13.74 -13.00 -6.32
N ASP A 114 -13.60 -13.83 -5.30
CA ASP A 114 -14.37 -15.08 -5.16
C ASP A 114 -15.88 -14.88 -4.89
N ALA A 115 -16.37 -13.63 -4.91
CA ALA A 115 -17.80 -13.31 -4.77
C ALA A 115 -18.39 -12.84 -6.12
N PRO A 116 -19.61 -13.25 -6.48
CA PRO A 116 -20.25 -12.86 -7.75
C PRO A 116 -20.35 -11.34 -7.90
N GLY A 117 -19.87 -10.82 -9.07
CA GLY A 117 -19.90 -9.39 -9.38
C GLY A 117 -18.94 -8.52 -8.58
N CYS A 118 -18.07 -9.12 -7.79
CA CYS A 118 -17.06 -8.40 -7.01
C CYS A 118 -15.76 -8.29 -7.81
N THR A 119 -15.55 -7.14 -8.44
CA THR A 119 -14.31 -6.81 -9.14
C THR A 119 -13.64 -5.62 -8.49
N VAL A 120 -12.31 -5.68 -8.43
CA VAL A 120 -11.47 -4.66 -7.80
C VAL A 120 -10.40 -4.24 -8.80
N THR A 121 -10.16 -2.95 -8.94
CA THR A 121 -8.97 -2.44 -9.62
C THR A 121 -7.88 -2.17 -8.58
N ILE A 122 -6.66 -2.60 -8.87
CA ILE A 122 -5.48 -2.28 -8.09
C ILE A 122 -4.49 -1.51 -8.95
N VAL A 123 -3.87 -0.52 -8.35
CA VAL A 123 -2.85 0.34 -8.93
C VAL A 123 -1.92 0.81 -7.82
N HIS A 124 -0.66 1.08 -8.13
CA HIS A 124 0.21 1.66 -7.08
C HIS A 124 -0.12 3.12 -6.83
N ALA A 125 -0.22 3.93 -7.88
CA ALA A 125 -0.42 5.39 -7.83
C ALA A 125 -1.80 5.81 -8.35
N THR A 126 -1.90 6.38 -9.55
CA THR A 126 -3.14 6.84 -10.18
C THR A 126 -3.58 5.95 -11.35
N LEU A 127 -4.86 6.02 -11.73
CA LEU A 127 -5.43 5.17 -12.80
C LEU A 127 -5.25 5.76 -14.20
N ASP A 128 -5.07 7.06 -14.34
CA ASP A 128 -4.96 7.75 -15.64
C ASP A 128 -3.65 7.42 -16.37
N SER A 129 -2.54 7.49 -15.68
CA SER A 129 -1.21 7.21 -16.20
C SER A 129 -0.36 6.58 -15.10
N PRO A 130 -0.59 5.28 -14.79
CA PRO A 130 0.01 4.61 -13.64
C PRO A 130 1.53 4.67 -13.60
N GLU A 131 2.17 4.68 -14.78
CA GLU A 131 3.63 4.75 -14.98
C GLU A 131 4.24 6.12 -14.65
N ASN A 132 3.40 7.16 -14.49
CA ASN A 132 3.86 8.51 -14.14
C ASN A 132 3.88 8.78 -12.64
N TRP A 133 3.47 7.82 -11.82
CA TRP A 133 3.54 7.87 -10.36
C TRP A 133 2.85 9.09 -9.74
N GLY A 134 1.66 9.46 -10.28
CA GLY A 134 0.84 10.55 -9.75
C GLY A 134 0.37 10.28 -8.33
N TYR A 135 0.02 11.35 -7.59
CA TYR A 135 -0.44 11.25 -6.21
C TYR A 135 -1.94 11.51 -6.07
N ILE A 136 -2.55 10.84 -5.10
CA ILE A 136 -3.91 11.14 -4.64
C ILE A 136 -3.79 11.64 -3.20
N PHE A 137 -3.97 12.95 -3.00
CA PHE A 137 -3.86 13.58 -1.69
C PHE A 137 -5.19 14.16 -1.17
N ASP A 138 -6.15 14.38 -2.06
CA ASP A 138 -7.40 15.07 -1.74
C ASP A 138 -8.54 14.65 -2.67
N MET A 139 -9.69 15.26 -2.44
CA MET A 139 -10.92 15.01 -3.20
C MET A 139 -10.78 15.38 -4.69
N HIS A 140 -10.00 16.37 -5.04
CA HIS A 140 -9.80 16.77 -6.44
C HIS A 140 -9.12 15.64 -7.22
N HIS A 141 -8.00 15.15 -6.71
CA HIS A 141 -7.30 14.00 -7.29
C HIS A 141 -8.18 12.74 -7.31
N ALA A 142 -9.00 12.53 -6.27
CA ALA A 142 -9.93 11.40 -6.23
C ALA A 142 -11.00 11.47 -7.31
N ILE A 143 -11.58 12.67 -7.56
CA ILE A 143 -12.57 12.90 -8.63
C ILE A 143 -11.97 12.56 -10.00
N ASP A 144 -10.75 13.04 -10.27
CA ASP A 144 -10.06 12.73 -11.51
C ASP A 144 -9.81 11.23 -11.65
N ASN A 145 -9.33 10.58 -10.59
CA ASN A 145 -9.09 9.13 -10.61
C ASN A 145 -10.38 8.32 -10.83
N PHE A 146 -11.54 8.75 -10.30
CA PHE A 146 -12.84 8.10 -10.54
C PHE A 146 -13.29 8.13 -12.00
N THR A 147 -12.76 9.03 -12.85
CA THR A 147 -13.07 9.05 -14.28
C THR A 147 -12.50 7.83 -15.01
N TYR A 148 -11.42 7.27 -14.49
CA TYR A 148 -10.72 6.10 -15.03
C TYR A 148 -11.05 4.81 -14.28
N GLN A 149 -11.84 4.89 -13.20
CA GLN A 149 -12.23 3.73 -12.41
C GLN A 149 -13.52 3.09 -12.94
N PHE A 150 -13.43 1.88 -13.48
CA PHE A 150 -14.59 1.14 -14.00
C PHE A 150 -15.17 0.11 -13.02
N THR A 151 -14.39 -0.29 -12.01
CA THR A 151 -14.81 -1.24 -10.96
C THR A 151 -15.43 -0.53 -9.75
N PRO A 152 -16.25 -1.22 -8.95
CA PRO A 152 -16.78 -0.66 -7.71
C PRO A 152 -15.70 -0.27 -6.71
N LEU A 153 -14.61 -1.03 -6.64
CA LEU A 153 -13.50 -0.81 -5.71
C LEU A 153 -12.20 -0.54 -6.45
N CYS A 154 -11.42 0.42 -5.95
CA CYS A 154 -10.04 0.65 -6.33
C CYS A 154 -9.18 0.77 -5.07
N PHE A 155 -8.04 0.07 -5.05
CA PHE A 155 -7.02 0.22 -4.01
C PHE A 155 -5.74 0.78 -4.60
N CYS A 156 -5.13 1.73 -3.88
CA CYS A 156 -3.85 2.35 -4.22
C CYS A 156 -2.97 2.56 -2.97
N GLY A 157 -1.73 2.96 -3.19
CA GLY A 157 -0.71 3.27 -2.19
C GLY A 157 0.05 4.55 -2.52
N HIS A 158 1.38 4.47 -2.64
CA HIS A 158 2.32 5.47 -3.12
C HIS A 158 2.48 6.73 -2.25
N SER A 159 1.40 7.36 -1.80
CA SER A 159 1.51 8.54 -0.92
C SER A 159 1.90 8.17 0.51
N HIS A 160 1.71 6.92 0.91
CA HIS A 160 1.85 6.40 2.27
C HIS A 160 0.90 7.06 3.29
N VAL A 161 -0.07 7.82 2.80
CA VAL A 161 -1.10 8.48 3.60
C VAL A 161 -2.44 7.78 3.34
N PRO A 162 -3.07 7.19 4.35
CA PRO A 162 -4.34 6.52 4.16
C PRO A 162 -5.44 7.54 3.85
N LEU A 163 -6.18 7.30 2.76
CA LEU A 163 -7.31 8.10 2.30
C LEU A 163 -8.41 7.19 1.77
N ALA A 164 -9.65 7.59 1.93
CA ALA A 164 -10.77 6.87 1.33
C ALA A 164 -11.83 7.83 0.82
N PHE A 165 -12.35 7.54 -0.36
CA PHE A 165 -13.38 8.32 -1.03
C PHE A 165 -14.50 7.42 -1.53
N CYS A 166 -15.73 7.92 -1.41
CA CYS A 166 -16.92 7.27 -1.91
C CYS A 166 -17.58 8.12 -3.00
N LYS A 167 -17.77 7.55 -4.19
CA LYS A 167 -18.57 8.14 -5.26
C LYS A 167 -19.96 7.52 -5.26
N LYS A 168 -20.97 8.34 -4.99
CA LYS A 168 -22.38 7.94 -4.96
C LYS A 168 -22.93 7.73 -6.38
N PRO A 169 -23.98 6.89 -6.55
CA PRO A 169 -24.70 6.80 -7.81
C PRO A 169 -25.27 8.15 -8.18
N ILE A 170 -25.31 8.45 -9.49
CA ILE A 170 -25.94 9.70 -9.99
C ILE A 170 -27.44 9.61 -9.77
N THR A 171 -27.98 10.49 -8.93
CA THR A 171 -29.42 10.71 -8.77
C THR A 171 -29.71 12.20 -8.92
N ALA A 172 -30.92 12.56 -9.32
CA ALA A 172 -31.32 13.96 -9.51
C ALA A 172 -31.21 14.82 -8.23
N LEU A 173 -31.02 14.19 -7.06
CA LEU A 173 -30.99 14.84 -5.75
C LEU A 173 -29.58 14.96 -5.17
N ASN A 174 -28.55 14.44 -5.83
CA ASN A 174 -27.18 14.46 -5.29
C ASN A 174 -26.46 15.77 -5.64
N GLU A 175 -26.26 16.63 -4.66
CA GLU A 175 -25.46 17.85 -4.80
C GLU A 175 -23.95 17.55 -4.81
N ARG A 176 -23.51 16.54 -4.08
CA ARG A 176 -22.11 16.05 -4.07
C ARG A 176 -22.08 14.57 -4.39
N GLN A 177 -21.41 14.22 -5.48
CA GLN A 177 -21.26 12.83 -5.91
C GLN A 177 -20.10 12.11 -5.22
N VAL A 178 -19.07 12.84 -4.79
CA VAL A 178 -17.89 12.28 -4.11
C VAL A 178 -17.79 12.85 -2.71
N GLU A 179 -17.53 11.98 -1.75
CA GLU A 179 -17.28 12.33 -0.35
C GLU A 179 -16.00 11.64 0.14
N GLU A 180 -15.26 12.32 0.99
CA GLU A 180 -14.13 11.76 1.72
C GLU A 180 -14.65 11.03 2.96
N LEU A 181 -14.14 9.82 3.20
CA LEU A 181 -14.49 9.02 4.37
C LEU A 181 -13.50 9.34 5.49
N ASN A 182 -13.74 10.44 6.19
CA ASN A 182 -12.83 11.00 7.18
C ASN A 182 -12.42 10.01 8.28
N GLU A 183 -13.32 9.12 8.70
CA GLU A 183 -13.02 8.10 9.71
C GLU A 183 -11.87 7.17 9.27
N TRP A 184 -11.69 6.96 7.98
CA TRP A 184 -10.56 6.21 7.44
C TRP A 184 -9.22 6.93 7.63
N VAL A 185 -9.23 8.25 7.57
CA VAL A 185 -8.04 9.11 7.67
C VAL A 185 -7.67 9.36 9.14
N PHE A 186 -8.65 9.66 9.99
CA PHE A 186 -8.46 10.11 11.37
C PHE A 186 -8.15 9.00 12.39
N ALA A 187 -7.84 7.84 11.91
CA ALA A 187 -7.36 6.76 12.73
C ALA A 187 -6.00 6.99 13.39
N THR A 188 -5.47 8.16 13.26
CA THR A 188 -4.28 8.57 13.98
C THR A 188 -4.61 8.71 15.45
N ASN A 189 -4.67 7.59 16.14
CA ASN A 189 -4.68 7.63 17.59
C ASN A 189 -3.25 7.85 18.08
N SER A 190 -2.74 9.07 17.81
CA SER A 190 -1.44 9.53 18.29
C SER A 190 -1.32 9.47 19.84
N GLU A 191 -2.46 9.35 20.54
CA GLU A 191 -2.51 9.21 21.98
C GLU A 191 -2.09 7.81 22.48
N ASN A 192 -2.06 6.79 21.62
CA ASN A 192 -1.70 5.42 21.98
C ASN A 192 -1.04 4.64 20.83
N PRO A 193 0.20 4.98 20.44
CA PRO A 193 0.90 4.32 19.33
C PRO A 193 1.20 2.84 19.59
N GLU A 194 1.15 2.41 20.85
CA GLU A 194 1.35 1.01 21.27
C GLU A 194 0.12 0.11 21.04
N LYS A 195 -1.02 0.69 20.68
CA LYS A 195 -2.26 -0.09 20.46
C LYS A 195 -2.57 -0.24 19.00
N GLU A 196 -3.07 -1.42 18.65
CA GLU A 196 -3.70 -1.65 17.35
C GLU A 196 -4.95 -0.78 17.21
N CYS A 197 -5.27 -0.36 15.99
CA CYS A 197 -6.58 0.21 15.68
C CYS A 197 -7.12 -0.33 14.36
N GLU A 198 -8.42 -0.24 14.19
CA GLU A 198 -9.12 -0.70 13.00
C GLU A 198 -10.23 0.28 12.61
N PHE A 199 -10.49 0.38 11.30
CA PHE A 199 -11.53 1.21 10.71
C PHE A 199 -12.22 0.43 9.62
N GLN A 200 -13.56 0.41 9.69
CA GLN A 200 -14.39 -0.37 8.78
C GLN A 200 -15.21 0.54 7.88
N VAL A 201 -15.24 0.19 6.59
CA VAL A 201 -16.11 0.82 5.59
C VAL A 201 -16.98 -0.27 4.97
N GLU A 202 -18.30 -0.12 5.11
CA GLU A 202 -19.27 -0.98 4.45
C GLU A 202 -19.41 -0.59 2.97
N ILE A 203 -19.33 -1.58 2.08
CA ILE A 203 -19.41 -1.40 0.64
C ILE A 203 -20.84 -1.51 0.18
N ARG A 204 -21.42 -0.39 -0.24
CA ARG A 204 -22.82 -0.30 -0.70
C ARG A 204 -22.90 -0.54 -2.20
N ALA A 205 -23.93 -1.27 -2.62
CA ALA A 205 -24.20 -1.49 -4.03
C ALA A 205 -24.43 -0.17 -4.80
N GLY A 206 -23.94 -0.09 -6.03
CA GLY A 206 -24.05 1.09 -6.88
C GLY A 206 -23.08 2.23 -6.57
N HIS A 207 -22.35 2.16 -5.46
CA HIS A 207 -21.29 3.13 -5.12
C HIS A 207 -19.95 2.68 -5.68
N LYS A 208 -19.04 3.65 -5.90
CA LYS A 208 -17.62 3.36 -6.15
C LYS A 208 -16.78 3.85 -4.98
N TYR A 209 -15.75 3.11 -4.65
CA TYR A 209 -14.83 3.43 -3.56
C TYR A 209 -13.39 3.45 -4.06
N LEU A 210 -12.64 4.42 -3.61
CA LEU A 210 -11.19 4.53 -3.80
C LEU A 210 -10.54 4.54 -2.42
N PHE A 211 -9.63 3.59 -2.18
CA PHE A 211 -8.92 3.44 -0.92
C PHE A 211 -7.41 3.55 -1.13
N ASN A 212 -6.79 4.52 -0.49
CA ASN A 212 -5.37 4.44 -0.19
C ASN A 212 -5.23 3.82 1.20
N ILE A 213 -4.51 2.72 1.28
CA ILE A 213 -4.40 1.95 2.53
C ILE A 213 -3.27 2.42 3.44
N GLY A 214 -2.53 3.44 3.04
CA GLY A 214 -1.31 3.86 3.72
C GLY A 214 -0.13 2.96 3.40
N SER A 215 0.82 2.87 4.31
CA SER A 215 2.07 2.11 4.12
C SER A 215 2.31 1.14 5.26
N ILE A 216 2.80 -0.06 4.94
CA ILE A 216 3.28 -1.02 5.92
C ILE A 216 4.64 -0.57 6.46
N GLY A 217 5.56 -0.20 5.59
CA GLY A 217 6.98 -0.04 5.93
C GLY A 217 7.45 1.36 6.23
N GLN A 218 6.73 2.40 5.75
CA GLN A 218 7.12 3.80 5.94
C GLN A 218 5.91 4.74 5.94
N PRO A 219 5.05 4.71 6.97
CA PRO A 219 3.91 5.63 7.08
C PRO A 219 4.33 7.10 7.06
N ARG A 220 3.46 7.98 6.48
CA ARG A 220 3.71 9.43 6.33
C ARG A 220 2.54 10.30 6.80
N ASN A 221 1.72 9.80 7.68
CA ASN A 221 0.54 10.48 8.23
C ASN A 221 0.68 10.79 9.73
N HIS A 222 1.91 10.87 10.24
CA HIS A 222 2.24 11.04 11.65
C HIS A 222 1.77 9.89 12.56
N ASP A 223 1.40 8.76 11.96
CA ASP A 223 1.15 7.49 12.65
C ASP A 223 2.27 6.52 12.25
N ASN A 224 3.09 6.10 13.20
CA ASN A 224 4.26 5.27 12.95
C ASN A 224 3.96 3.77 12.87
N ARG A 225 2.68 3.37 12.95
CA ARG A 225 2.22 1.98 12.88
C ARG A 225 2.10 1.49 11.44
N ALA A 226 2.37 0.20 11.24
CA ALA A 226 2.17 -0.44 9.94
C ALA A 226 0.69 -0.43 9.53
N SER A 227 0.36 0.09 8.36
CA SER A 227 -1.01 0.17 7.84
C SER A 227 -1.23 -0.80 6.69
N PHE A 228 -2.31 -1.60 6.77
CA PHE A 228 -2.78 -2.48 5.70
C PHE A 228 -4.30 -2.60 5.76
N ALA A 229 -4.92 -3.23 4.75
CA ALA A 229 -6.36 -3.44 4.75
C ALA A 229 -6.73 -4.91 4.53
N VAL A 230 -7.92 -5.28 5.01
CA VAL A 230 -8.56 -6.57 4.72
C VAL A 230 -9.92 -6.31 4.08
N PHE A 231 -10.15 -6.92 2.93
CA PHE A 231 -11.46 -6.95 2.29
C PHE A 231 -12.15 -8.28 2.54
N ASP A 232 -13.25 -8.25 3.28
CA ASP A 232 -14.17 -9.37 3.49
C ASP A 232 -15.27 -9.30 2.43
N THR A 233 -15.22 -10.18 1.44
CA THR A 233 -16.12 -10.16 0.29
C THR A 233 -17.56 -10.58 0.64
N ASP A 234 -17.72 -11.43 1.65
CA ASP A 234 -19.04 -11.90 2.07
C ASP A 234 -19.79 -10.84 2.88
N ARG A 235 -19.05 -10.18 3.80
CA ARG A 235 -19.61 -9.06 4.58
C ARG A 235 -19.66 -7.76 3.80
N LYS A 236 -18.96 -7.67 2.67
CA LYS A 236 -18.78 -6.43 1.89
C LYS A 236 -18.21 -5.30 2.75
N VAL A 237 -17.17 -5.59 3.51
CA VAL A 237 -16.51 -4.64 4.41
C VAL A 237 -15.02 -4.58 4.09
N VAL A 238 -14.50 -3.37 3.93
CA VAL A 238 -13.06 -3.10 3.92
C VAL A 238 -12.66 -2.59 5.29
N THR A 239 -11.71 -3.27 5.94
CA THR A 239 -11.18 -2.88 7.25
C THR A 239 -9.72 -2.50 7.11
N ARG A 240 -9.35 -1.28 7.48
CA ARG A 240 -7.95 -0.86 7.64
C ARG A 240 -7.49 -1.15 9.06
N TYR A 241 -6.30 -1.70 9.17
CA TYR A 241 -5.62 -1.97 10.43
C TYR A 241 -4.35 -1.12 10.53
N CYS A 242 -4.05 -0.66 11.75
CA CYS A 242 -2.78 -0.04 12.10
C CYS A 242 -2.15 -0.83 13.24
N LEU A 243 -0.94 -1.33 13.02
CA LEU A 243 -0.27 -2.24 13.96
C LEU A 243 1.07 -1.66 14.41
N PRO A 244 1.35 -1.61 15.72
CA PRO A 244 2.69 -1.32 16.21
C PRO A 244 3.66 -2.43 15.80
N TYR A 245 4.90 -2.05 15.51
CA TYR A 245 5.99 -2.97 15.18
C TYR A 245 7.29 -2.52 15.82
N ASP A 246 8.33 -3.33 15.78
CA ASP A 246 9.64 -2.99 16.33
C ASP A 246 10.39 -2.00 15.42
N ILE A 247 10.09 -0.71 15.62
CA ILE A 247 10.72 0.40 14.89
C ILE A 247 12.23 0.46 15.19
N ALA A 248 12.63 0.17 16.44
CA ALA A 248 14.04 0.25 16.84
C ALA A 248 14.88 -0.78 16.08
N ALA A 249 14.40 -2.02 15.95
CA ALA A 249 15.08 -3.05 15.16
C ALA A 249 15.17 -2.66 13.67
N THR A 250 14.11 -2.07 13.09
CA THR A 250 14.16 -1.56 11.71
C THR A 250 15.19 -0.45 11.55
N GLN A 251 15.24 0.50 12.47
CA GLN A 251 16.20 1.61 12.49
C GLN A 251 17.65 1.10 12.59
N GLU A 252 17.90 0.14 13.47
CA GLU A 252 19.21 -0.48 13.62
C GLU A 252 19.62 -1.19 12.32
N ARG A 253 18.70 -1.92 11.69
CA ARG A 253 18.98 -2.57 10.41
C ARG A 253 19.35 -1.58 9.32
N ILE A 254 18.62 -0.46 9.18
CA ILE A 254 18.95 0.62 8.22
C ILE A 254 20.37 1.14 8.44
N ARG A 255 20.74 1.40 9.71
CA ARG A 255 22.09 1.87 10.07
C ARG A 255 23.16 0.84 9.79
N SER A 256 22.92 -0.41 10.15
CA SER A 256 23.90 -1.51 10.00
C SER A 256 24.29 -1.77 8.54
N VAL A 257 23.41 -1.48 7.59
CA VAL A 257 23.67 -1.65 6.15
C VAL A 257 24.15 -0.36 5.47
N GLY A 258 24.38 0.71 6.23
CA GLY A 258 24.95 1.96 5.73
C GLY A 258 23.98 2.84 4.94
N LEU A 259 22.68 2.63 5.08
CA LEU A 259 21.65 3.50 4.49
C LEU A 259 21.58 4.85 5.22
N PRO A 260 21.10 5.92 4.56
CA PRO A 260 21.03 7.25 5.16
C PRO A 260 20.27 7.29 6.48
N GLU A 261 20.85 7.89 7.51
CA GLU A 261 20.29 8.02 8.88
C GLU A 261 18.88 8.63 8.90
N ARG A 262 18.59 9.54 7.95
CA ARG A 262 17.27 10.14 7.80
C ARG A 262 16.17 9.09 7.56
N LEU A 263 16.49 7.98 6.86
CA LEU A 263 15.52 6.91 6.60
C LEU A 263 15.16 6.15 7.89
N ALA A 264 16.11 6.00 8.81
CA ALA A 264 15.85 5.41 10.11
C ALA A 264 15.03 6.37 11.00
N ASN A 265 15.45 7.63 11.11
CA ASN A 265 14.86 8.58 12.05
C ASN A 265 13.38 8.90 11.74
N ARG A 266 13.00 8.93 10.46
CA ARG A 266 11.63 9.25 10.04
C ARG A 266 10.58 8.22 10.48
N LEU A 267 10.98 6.94 10.66
CA LEU A 267 10.05 5.86 11.01
C LEU A 267 9.34 6.11 12.34
N ALA A 268 10.08 6.58 13.37
CA ALA A 268 9.51 6.85 14.66
C ALA A 268 8.52 8.03 14.66
N ALA A 269 8.68 8.95 13.71
CA ALA A 269 7.81 10.11 13.56
C ALA A 269 6.61 9.87 12.61
N GLY A 270 6.63 8.77 11.85
CA GLY A 270 5.61 8.49 10.84
C GLY A 270 5.55 9.53 9.72
N ILE A 271 6.73 9.98 9.19
CA ILE A 271 6.85 11.06 8.20
C ILE A 271 7.66 10.68 6.96
#